data_b361742cc2f8d02f85c7e1bd746ef304
#
_entry.id   b361742cc2f8d02f85c7e1bd746ef304
#
_cell.length_a   1.000
_cell.length_b   1.000
_cell.length_c   1.000
_cell.angle_alpha   90.00
_cell.angle_beta   90.00
_cell.angle_gamma   90.00
#
_symmetry.space_group_name_H-M   'P 1'
#
loop_
_entity.id
_entity.type
_entity.pdbx_description
1 polymer ?
#
loop_
_entity_poly.entity_id
_entity_poly.type
_entity_poly.pdbx_seq_one_letter_code
_entity_poly.pdbx_strand_id
1 'polypeptide(L)'
;SVMELLGVPYAVFGSGSARTIPDDVDFDDGADELYGFLLSLAEKAKKHGITLLIEPLRSTESNIFTTVEECGHFVREVDRDNIKLLFDSFHMAEEKSSVKCVRGNFDIVRHCHISESPKRTIPGSTDSADLEYNKDFINELKNGGYNGVLSVESSFSDFYTDAAKALDYLKKLI
;
A
#
# COMPACT_ATOMS: atom_id res chain seq x y z
N SER A 1 1.79 15.05 18.34
CA SER A 1 1.43 13.73 17.85
C SER A 1 2.47 12.70 18.29
N VAL A 2 2.07 11.46 18.61
CA VAL A 2 3.02 10.37 18.93
C VAL A 2 3.94 10.09 17.73
N MET A 3 3.40 10.09 16.52
CA MET A 3 4.19 9.90 15.29
C MET A 3 5.27 10.95 15.12
N GLU A 4 4.94 12.21 15.39
CA GLU A 4 5.91 13.32 15.36
C GLU A 4 7.04 13.12 16.38
N LEU A 5 6.71 12.71 17.62
CA LEU A 5 7.71 12.42 18.64
C LEU A 5 8.63 11.24 18.27
N LEU A 6 8.11 10.28 17.53
CA LEU A 6 8.87 9.12 17.05
C LEU A 6 9.60 9.37 15.72
N GLY A 7 9.42 10.54 15.10
CA GLY A 7 9.99 10.86 13.79
C GLY A 7 9.42 10.03 12.65
N VAL A 8 8.17 9.54 12.78
CA VAL A 8 7.50 8.72 11.75
C VAL A 8 6.83 9.64 10.73
N PRO A 9 7.29 9.66 9.45
CA PRO A 9 6.80 10.62 8.46
C PRO A 9 5.52 10.17 7.75
N TYR A 10 5.17 8.88 7.82
CA TYR A 10 4.08 8.29 7.04
C TYR A 10 3.03 7.63 7.93
N ALA A 11 1.75 7.83 7.60
CA ALA A 11 0.63 7.10 8.16
C ALA A 11 -0.10 6.37 7.02
N VAL A 12 -0.17 5.05 7.10
CA VAL A 12 -0.86 4.23 6.10
C VAL A 12 -2.36 4.27 6.35
N PHE A 13 -3.14 4.61 5.32
CA PHE A 13 -4.58 4.49 5.29
C PHE A 13 -4.94 3.17 4.59
N GLY A 14 -4.81 2.07 5.34
CA GLY A 14 -4.97 0.68 4.92
C GLY A 14 -5.98 -0.12 5.76
N SER A 15 -6.84 0.54 6.55
CA SER A 15 -7.85 -0.13 7.38
C SER A 15 -9.13 -0.36 6.60
N GLY A 16 -9.32 -1.58 6.04
CA GLY A 16 -10.46 -1.93 5.20
C GLY A 16 -11.81 -1.67 5.87
N SER A 17 -12.03 -2.25 7.05
CA SER A 17 -13.29 -2.10 7.79
C SER A 17 -13.64 -0.66 8.18
N ALA A 18 -12.64 0.22 8.29
CA ALA A 18 -12.86 1.62 8.66
C ALA A 18 -13.22 2.51 7.46
N ARG A 19 -13.08 2.03 6.23
CA ARG A 19 -13.35 2.79 5.01
C ARG A 19 -14.37 2.14 4.08
N THR A 20 -14.74 0.89 4.34
CA THR A 20 -15.78 0.21 3.56
C THR A 20 -17.10 0.96 3.69
N ILE A 21 -17.68 1.32 2.55
CA ILE A 21 -18.97 1.99 2.47
C ILE A 21 -20.05 0.94 2.76
N PRO A 22 -20.95 1.16 3.75
CA PRO A 22 -22.01 0.22 4.08
C PRO A 22 -23.00 0.03 2.94
N ASP A 23 -23.58 -1.19 2.84
CA ASP A 23 -24.52 -1.55 1.77
C ASP A 23 -25.82 -0.72 1.77
N ASP A 24 -26.18 -0.11 2.90
CA ASP A 24 -27.36 0.75 3.08
C ASP A 24 -27.08 2.24 2.82
N VAL A 25 -25.86 2.58 2.43
CA VAL A 25 -25.43 3.93 2.04
C VAL A 25 -25.24 3.97 0.52
N ASP A 26 -25.69 5.04 -0.13
CA ASP A 26 -25.33 5.28 -1.52
C ASP A 26 -23.82 5.36 -1.68
N PHE A 27 -23.30 4.67 -2.71
CA PHE A 27 -21.84 4.53 -2.85
C PHE A 27 -21.16 5.89 -3.12
N ASP A 28 -21.74 6.73 -3.94
CA ASP A 28 -21.17 8.05 -4.28
C ASP A 28 -21.22 8.98 -3.08
N ASP A 29 -22.32 8.99 -2.31
CA ASP A 29 -22.44 9.75 -1.07
C ASP A 29 -21.39 9.29 -0.02
N GLY A 30 -21.24 7.98 0.14
CA GLY A 30 -20.24 7.40 1.06
C GLY A 30 -18.79 7.68 0.65
N ALA A 31 -18.51 7.66 -0.66
CA ALA A 31 -17.20 8.02 -1.20
C ALA A 31 -16.88 9.49 -0.96
N ASP A 32 -17.84 10.38 -1.19
CA ASP A 32 -17.70 11.83 -0.94
C ASP A 32 -17.44 12.12 0.54
N GLU A 33 -18.14 11.43 1.46
CA GLU A 33 -17.91 11.56 2.90
C GLU A 33 -16.50 11.08 3.28
N LEU A 34 -16.05 9.94 2.75
CA LEU A 34 -14.71 9.43 2.97
C LEU A 34 -13.63 10.38 2.45
N TYR A 35 -13.83 10.94 1.25
CA TYR A 35 -12.90 11.92 0.68
C TYR A 35 -12.81 13.19 1.53
N GLY A 36 -13.95 13.71 2.00
CA GLY A 36 -13.99 14.83 2.94
C GLY A 36 -13.26 14.54 4.25
N PHE A 37 -13.43 13.33 4.79
CA PHE A 37 -12.70 12.87 5.97
C PHE A 37 -11.17 12.82 5.72
N LEU A 38 -10.73 12.24 4.60
CA LEU A 38 -9.30 12.16 4.25
C LEU A 38 -8.67 13.54 4.09
N LEU A 39 -9.36 14.48 3.45
CA LEU A 39 -8.88 15.86 3.33
C LEU A 39 -8.73 16.52 4.70
N SER A 40 -9.72 16.36 5.59
CA SER A 40 -9.66 16.88 6.97
C SER A 40 -8.53 16.25 7.78
N LEU A 41 -8.32 14.94 7.61
CA LEU A 41 -7.24 14.21 8.26
C LEU A 41 -5.88 14.68 7.76
N ALA A 42 -5.73 14.89 6.44
CA ALA A 42 -4.50 15.38 5.83
C ALA A 42 -4.11 16.77 6.34
N GLU A 43 -5.08 17.68 6.50
CA GLU A 43 -4.83 19.02 7.09
C GLU A 43 -4.31 18.93 8.54
N LYS A 44 -4.81 17.97 9.32
CA LYS A 44 -4.31 17.72 10.68
C LYS A 44 -2.92 17.09 10.64
N ALA A 45 -2.71 16.08 9.80
CA ALA A 45 -1.44 15.37 9.63
C ALA A 45 -0.31 16.31 9.18
N LYS A 46 -0.61 17.24 8.27
CA LYS A 46 0.33 18.24 7.75
C LYS A 46 0.97 19.09 8.85
N LYS A 47 0.20 19.46 9.88
CA LYS A 47 0.69 20.25 11.04
C LYS A 47 1.77 19.51 11.83
N HIS A 48 1.86 18.21 11.69
CA HIS A 48 2.83 17.34 12.36
C HIS A 48 3.88 16.76 11.40
N GLY A 49 3.94 17.26 10.16
CA GLY A 49 4.87 16.77 9.13
C GLY A 49 4.57 15.34 8.65
N ILE A 50 3.33 14.88 8.79
CA ILE A 50 2.92 13.52 8.44
C ILE A 50 2.23 13.50 7.08
N THR A 51 2.62 12.56 6.24
CA THR A 51 1.98 12.25 4.95
C THR A 51 1.09 11.02 5.11
N LEU A 52 -0.15 11.12 4.64
CA LEU A 52 -1.06 9.98 4.52
C LEU A 52 -0.74 9.20 3.27
N LEU A 53 -0.68 7.87 3.39
CA LEU A 53 -0.46 6.96 2.28
C LEU A 53 -1.74 6.17 2.01
N ILE A 54 -2.34 6.39 0.86
CA ILE A 54 -3.52 5.62 0.43
C ILE A 54 -3.04 4.28 -0.09
N GLU A 55 -3.51 3.22 0.53
CA GLU A 55 -3.18 1.84 0.20
C GLU A 55 -4.34 1.16 -0.53
N PRO A 56 -4.14 0.65 -1.76
CA PRO A 56 -5.11 -0.22 -2.40
C PRO A 56 -5.26 -1.51 -1.60
N LEU A 57 -6.48 -1.91 -1.27
CA LEU A 57 -6.78 -3.19 -0.61
C LEU A 57 -7.55 -4.09 -1.57
N ARG A 58 -7.43 -5.41 -1.41
CA ARG A 58 -8.25 -6.37 -2.15
C ARG A 58 -9.74 -6.17 -1.85
N SER A 59 -10.57 -6.46 -2.84
CA SER A 59 -12.02 -6.25 -2.82
C SER A 59 -12.75 -7.01 -1.71
N THR A 60 -12.13 -8.07 -1.15
CA THR A 60 -12.66 -8.78 0.01
C THR A 60 -12.49 -8.03 1.34
N GLU A 61 -11.68 -6.98 1.38
CA GLU A 61 -11.40 -6.17 2.57
C GLU A 61 -12.02 -4.77 2.51
N SER A 62 -12.28 -4.26 1.30
CA SER A 62 -12.88 -2.94 1.10
C SER A 62 -13.58 -2.88 -0.25
N ASN A 63 -14.61 -2.04 -0.39
CA ASN A 63 -15.30 -1.77 -1.65
C ASN A 63 -14.88 -0.44 -2.29
N ILE A 64 -13.89 0.24 -1.71
CA ILE A 64 -13.32 1.50 -2.22
C ILE A 64 -11.81 1.48 -2.05
N PHE A 65 -11.08 2.13 -2.94
CA PHE A 65 -9.62 2.08 -3.02
C PHE A 65 -9.08 0.66 -3.16
N THR A 66 -9.57 -0.04 -4.16
CA THR A 66 -9.24 -1.46 -4.40
C THR A 66 -8.18 -1.66 -5.48
N THR A 67 -7.86 -0.64 -6.25
CA THR A 67 -6.82 -0.70 -7.28
C THR A 67 -5.80 0.44 -7.16
N VAL A 68 -4.60 0.20 -7.71
CA VAL A 68 -3.56 1.25 -7.81
C VAL A 68 -4.05 2.43 -8.65
N GLU A 69 -4.81 2.16 -9.71
CA GLU A 69 -5.37 3.16 -10.60
C GLU A 69 -6.37 4.07 -9.87
N GLU A 70 -7.30 3.48 -9.13
CA GLU A 70 -8.30 4.21 -8.34
C GLU A 70 -7.62 5.10 -7.29
N CYS A 71 -6.71 4.53 -6.50
CA CYS A 71 -5.97 5.28 -5.48
C CYS A 71 -5.09 6.38 -6.10
N GLY A 72 -4.43 6.08 -7.22
CA GLY A 72 -3.61 7.05 -7.94
C GLY A 72 -4.43 8.20 -8.51
N HIS A 73 -5.64 7.91 -9.03
CA HIS A 73 -6.58 8.93 -9.48
C HIS A 73 -6.98 9.86 -8.34
N PHE A 74 -7.43 9.30 -7.21
CA PHE A 74 -7.78 10.07 -6.02
C PHE A 74 -6.64 10.98 -5.54
N VAL A 75 -5.41 10.42 -5.41
CA VAL A 75 -4.24 11.20 -4.95
C VAL A 75 -3.96 12.39 -5.86
N ARG A 76 -4.14 12.23 -7.18
CA ARG A 76 -3.94 13.32 -8.16
C ARG A 76 -5.07 14.34 -8.14
N GLU A 77 -6.32 13.88 -8.00
CA GLU A 77 -7.50 14.73 -7.99
C GLU A 77 -7.51 15.66 -6.77
N VAL A 78 -7.21 15.12 -5.58
CA VAL A 78 -7.17 15.93 -4.36
C VAL A 78 -5.98 16.88 -4.28
N ASP A 79 -4.93 16.65 -5.08
CA ASP A 79 -3.73 17.49 -5.24
C ASP A 79 -3.18 18.03 -3.91
N ARG A 80 -2.96 17.12 -2.94
CA ARG A 80 -2.37 17.46 -1.64
C ARG A 80 -0.94 16.97 -1.54
N ASP A 81 -0.04 17.84 -1.10
CA ASP A 81 1.38 17.51 -0.90
C ASP A 81 1.58 16.31 0.02
N ASN A 82 0.71 16.16 1.02
CA ASN A 82 0.78 15.15 2.06
C ASN A 82 -0.30 14.07 1.98
N ILE A 83 -0.87 13.84 0.79
CA ILE A 83 -1.61 12.62 0.45
C ILE A 83 -0.83 11.96 -0.69
N LYS A 84 -0.38 10.74 -0.49
CA LYS A 84 0.46 10.00 -1.44
C LYS A 84 0.00 8.55 -1.52
N LEU A 85 0.62 7.77 -2.38
CA LEU A 85 0.25 6.41 -2.69
C LEU A 85 1.20 5.42 -1.99
N LEU A 86 0.67 4.26 -1.63
CA LEU A 86 1.41 3.06 -1.26
C LEU A 86 1.09 1.95 -2.26
N PHE A 87 2.09 1.16 -2.64
CA PHE A 87 1.87 -0.08 -3.39
C PHE A 87 1.99 -1.27 -2.44
N ASP A 88 1.01 -2.17 -2.43
CA ASP A 88 1.09 -3.46 -1.74
C ASP A 88 0.98 -4.61 -2.74
N SER A 89 2.07 -5.39 -2.88
CA SER A 89 2.12 -6.50 -3.83
C SER A 89 1.13 -7.61 -3.52
N PHE A 90 0.80 -7.82 -2.24
CA PHE A 90 -0.17 -8.82 -1.82
C PHE A 90 -1.58 -8.47 -2.32
N HIS A 91 -2.06 -7.26 -2.04
CA HIS A 91 -3.38 -6.83 -2.48
C HIS A 91 -3.48 -6.78 -4.00
N MET A 92 -2.43 -6.33 -4.68
CA MET A 92 -2.36 -6.34 -6.14
C MET A 92 -2.43 -7.77 -6.70
N ALA A 93 -1.73 -8.75 -6.10
CA ALA A 93 -1.77 -10.15 -6.53
C ALA A 93 -3.14 -10.78 -6.29
N GLU A 94 -3.76 -10.55 -5.14
CA GLU A 94 -5.10 -11.03 -4.80
C GLU A 94 -6.18 -10.52 -5.78
N GLU A 95 -6.07 -9.27 -6.23
CA GLU A 95 -6.92 -8.67 -7.26
C GLU A 95 -6.50 -9.08 -8.69
N LYS A 96 -5.50 -9.95 -8.84
CA LYS A 96 -4.96 -10.38 -10.15
C LYS A 96 -4.52 -9.22 -11.03
N SER A 97 -4.13 -8.12 -10.42
CA SER A 97 -3.63 -6.95 -11.11
C SER A 97 -2.26 -7.23 -11.72
N SER A 98 -2.03 -6.70 -12.91
CA SER A 98 -0.68 -6.74 -13.47
C SER A 98 0.24 -5.84 -12.65
N VAL A 99 1.48 -6.29 -12.36
CA VAL A 99 2.49 -5.43 -11.70
C VAL A 99 2.76 -4.13 -12.47
N LYS A 100 2.40 -4.08 -13.75
CA LYS A 100 2.54 -2.87 -14.59
C LYS A 100 1.60 -1.73 -14.20
N CYS A 101 0.56 -1.99 -13.39
CA CYS A 101 -0.35 -0.94 -12.89
C CYS A 101 0.37 0.12 -12.05
N VAL A 102 1.55 -0.18 -11.49
CA VAL A 102 2.36 0.79 -10.76
C VAL A 102 2.96 1.88 -11.66
N ARG A 103 3.05 1.61 -12.98
CA ARG A 103 3.62 2.55 -13.94
C ARG A 103 2.79 3.85 -13.99
N GLY A 104 3.48 4.97 -14.12
CA GLY A 104 2.83 6.28 -14.11
C GLY A 104 2.48 6.83 -12.72
N ASN A 105 2.84 6.10 -11.64
CA ASN A 105 2.58 6.51 -10.26
C ASN A 105 3.85 6.69 -9.39
N PHE A 106 5.04 6.57 -10.00
CA PHE A 106 6.31 6.67 -9.25
C PHE A 106 6.59 8.07 -8.69
N ASP A 107 5.97 9.10 -9.23
CA ASP A 107 6.02 10.47 -8.72
C ASP A 107 5.25 10.67 -7.42
N ILE A 108 4.20 9.88 -7.19
CA ILE A 108 3.30 9.98 -6.03
C ILE A 108 3.46 8.87 -5.00
N VAL A 109 4.09 7.72 -5.31
CA VAL A 109 4.34 6.65 -4.35
C VAL A 109 5.42 7.03 -3.34
N ARG A 110 5.24 6.65 -2.07
CA ARG A 110 6.22 6.92 -1.00
C ARG A 110 6.60 5.70 -0.19
N HIS A 111 5.84 4.62 -0.27
CA HIS A 111 6.10 3.38 0.46
C HIS A 111 5.59 2.19 -0.33
N CYS A 112 6.19 1.02 -0.11
CA CYS A 112 5.72 -0.25 -0.68
C CYS A 112 5.67 -1.33 0.39
N HIS A 113 4.64 -2.17 0.33
CA HIS A 113 4.54 -3.42 1.08
C HIS A 113 4.76 -4.61 0.15
N ILE A 114 5.32 -5.68 0.71
CA ILE A 114 5.54 -6.93 -0.01
C ILE A 114 5.26 -8.13 0.87
N SER A 115 4.49 -9.07 0.35
CA SER A 115 4.30 -10.43 0.89
C SER A 115 3.82 -11.38 -0.19
N GLU A 116 3.66 -12.66 0.10
CA GLU A 116 3.18 -13.66 -0.84
C GLU A 116 1.72 -14.01 -0.62
N SER A 117 0.95 -14.02 -1.70
CA SER A 117 -0.45 -14.46 -1.75
C SER A 117 -0.51 -16.00 -1.77
N PRO A 118 -1.62 -16.63 -1.38
CA PRO A 118 -2.82 -16.00 -0.78
C PRO A 118 -2.75 -15.89 0.74
N LYS A 119 -1.70 -16.41 1.38
CA LYS A 119 -1.61 -16.55 2.85
C LYS A 119 -0.89 -15.39 3.54
N ARG A 120 -0.49 -14.37 2.77
CA ARG A 120 0.32 -13.24 3.27
C ARG A 120 1.59 -13.72 3.98
N THR A 121 2.26 -14.72 3.40
CA THR A 121 3.51 -15.27 3.93
C THR A 121 4.71 -14.40 3.56
N ILE A 122 5.86 -14.66 4.19
CA ILE A 122 7.08 -13.90 3.93
C ILE A 122 7.58 -14.13 2.49
N PRO A 123 8.16 -13.12 1.84
CA PRO A 123 8.78 -13.26 0.52
C PRO A 123 9.85 -14.36 0.49
N GLY A 124 9.80 -15.22 -0.51
CA GLY A 124 10.71 -16.35 -0.68
C GLY A 124 10.31 -17.61 0.11
N SER A 125 9.09 -17.67 0.66
CA SER A 125 8.63 -18.83 1.44
C SER A 125 7.98 -19.93 0.60
N THR A 126 7.56 -19.63 -0.63
CA THR A 126 6.87 -20.56 -1.52
C THR A 126 7.56 -20.64 -2.89
N ASP A 127 7.44 -21.80 -3.56
CA ASP A 127 7.83 -22.00 -4.97
C ASP A 127 6.62 -21.75 -5.88
N SER A 128 5.88 -20.68 -5.63
CA SER A 128 4.61 -20.39 -6.30
C SER A 128 4.75 -19.34 -7.41
N ALA A 129 3.66 -19.17 -8.17
CA ALA A 129 3.53 -18.10 -9.15
C ALA A 129 3.69 -16.70 -8.51
N ASP A 130 3.45 -16.58 -7.22
CA ASP A 130 3.61 -15.34 -6.46
C ASP A 130 5.07 -14.96 -6.26
N LEU A 131 5.98 -15.94 -6.27
CA LEU A 131 7.41 -15.68 -6.25
C LEU A 131 7.85 -14.88 -7.49
N GLU A 132 7.35 -15.26 -8.67
CA GLU A 132 7.61 -14.53 -9.93
C GLU A 132 6.89 -13.18 -9.92
N TYR A 133 5.65 -13.11 -9.41
CA TYR A 133 4.92 -11.86 -9.26
C TYR A 133 5.70 -10.83 -8.43
N ASN A 134 6.23 -11.25 -7.28
CA ASN A 134 7.03 -10.37 -6.42
C ASN A 134 8.36 -9.96 -7.05
N LYS A 135 9.01 -10.85 -7.82
CA LYS A 135 10.21 -10.49 -8.60
C LYS A 135 9.89 -9.44 -9.67
N ASP A 136 8.80 -9.64 -10.40
CA ASP A 136 8.33 -8.70 -11.41
C ASP A 136 7.95 -7.36 -10.80
N PHE A 137 7.28 -7.36 -9.63
CA PHE A 137 6.98 -6.14 -8.88
C PHE A 137 8.26 -5.37 -8.51
N ILE A 138 9.27 -6.05 -7.95
CA ILE A 138 10.57 -5.43 -7.63
C ILE A 138 11.24 -4.88 -8.88
N ASN A 139 11.18 -5.60 -10.02
CA ASN A 139 11.72 -5.12 -11.28
C ASN A 139 11.00 -3.85 -11.78
N GLU A 140 9.67 -3.78 -11.64
CA GLU A 140 8.93 -2.56 -11.97
C GLU A 140 9.32 -1.39 -11.07
N LEU A 141 9.52 -1.62 -9.75
CA LEU A 141 10.01 -0.58 -8.84
C LEU A 141 11.37 -0.04 -9.26
N LYS A 142 12.31 -0.93 -9.61
CA LYS A 142 13.65 -0.54 -10.10
C LYS A 142 13.56 0.25 -11.41
N ASN A 143 12.80 -0.26 -12.38
CA ASN A 143 12.63 0.37 -13.69
C ASN A 143 11.97 1.75 -13.57
N GLY A 144 11.09 1.93 -12.59
CA GLY A 144 10.44 3.20 -12.27
C GLY A 144 11.32 4.17 -11.45
N GLY A 145 12.52 3.75 -11.05
CA GLY A 145 13.44 4.57 -10.25
C GLY A 145 12.99 4.74 -8.80
N TYR A 146 12.15 3.83 -8.28
CA TYR A 146 11.76 3.85 -6.86
C TYR A 146 12.96 3.57 -5.97
N ASN A 147 13.21 4.48 -5.03
CA ASN A 147 14.31 4.40 -4.06
C ASN A 147 13.84 4.56 -2.61
N GLY A 148 12.54 4.40 -2.38
CA GLY A 148 11.93 4.42 -1.03
C GLY A 148 12.08 3.10 -0.29
N VAL A 149 11.31 2.96 0.78
CA VAL A 149 11.34 1.77 1.64
C VAL A 149 10.36 0.72 1.11
N LEU A 150 10.81 -0.54 1.10
CA LEU A 150 10.00 -1.72 0.86
C LEU A 150 9.90 -2.51 2.18
N SER A 151 8.72 -2.57 2.77
CA SER A 151 8.46 -3.27 4.03
C SER A 151 7.82 -4.62 3.80
N VAL A 152 8.32 -5.64 4.50
CA VAL A 152 7.67 -6.96 4.55
C VAL A 152 6.47 -6.87 5.48
N GLU A 153 5.25 -6.99 4.93
CA GLU A 153 4.01 -7.02 5.68
C GLU A 153 3.37 -8.40 5.57
N SER A 154 3.78 -9.29 6.46
CA SER A 154 3.49 -10.72 6.37
C SER A 154 3.03 -11.31 7.69
N SER A 155 2.41 -12.49 7.62
CA SER A 155 2.21 -13.35 8.77
C SER A 155 3.52 -14.06 9.10
N PHE A 156 4.02 -13.90 10.32
CA PHE A 156 5.24 -14.53 10.80
C PHE A 156 4.91 -15.69 11.73
N SER A 157 5.56 -16.83 11.54
CA SER A 157 5.51 -17.95 12.49
C SER A 157 6.46 -17.72 13.66
N ASP A 158 7.67 -17.28 13.36
CA ASP A 158 8.66 -16.78 14.30
C ASP A 158 9.28 -15.50 13.70
N PHE A 159 9.01 -14.36 14.32
CA PHE A 159 9.38 -13.07 13.76
C PHE A 159 10.86 -12.94 13.42
N TYR A 160 11.73 -13.33 14.33
CA TYR A 160 13.17 -13.13 14.14
C TYR A 160 13.73 -14.00 13.01
N THR A 161 13.32 -15.26 12.99
CA THR A 161 13.76 -16.21 11.96
C THR A 161 13.19 -15.85 10.60
N ASP A 162 11.90 -15.55 10.53
CA ASP A 162 11.20 -15.31 9.28
C ASP A 162 11.56 -13.94 8.69
N ALA A 163 11.69 -12.90 9.50
CA ALA A 163 12.16 -11.59 9.05
C ALA A 163 13.58 -11.65 8.47
N ALA A 164 14.47 -12.43 9.10
CA ALA A 164 15.82 -12.64 8.58
C ALA A 164 15.79 -13.33 7.20
N LYS A 165 14.98 -14.40 7.05
CA LYS A 165 14.83 -15.11 5.77
C LYS A 165 14.28 -14.19 4.67
N ALA A 166 13.21 -13.43 4.99
CA ALA A 166 12.62 -12.48 4.04
C ALA A 166 13.65 -11.44 3.58
N LEU A 167 14.40 -10.87 4.52
CA LEU A 167 15.45 -9.89 4.22
C LEU A 167 16.56 -10.49 3.34
N ASP A 168 17.03 -11.70 3.65
CA ASP A 168 18.06 -12.38 2.88
C ASP A 168 17.58 -12.73 1.46
N TYR A 169 16.30 -13.05 1.29
CA TYR A 169 15.69 -13.26 -0.01
C TYR A 169 15.63 -11.95 -0.81
N LEU A 170 15.08 -10.89 -0.21
CA LEU A 170 14.93 -9.61 -0.88
C LEU A 170 16.25 -8.98 -1.29
N LYS A 171 17.30 -9.09 -0.46
CA LYS A 171 18.66 -8.61 -0.79
C LYS A 171 19.26 -9.26 -2.05
N LYS A 172 18.80 -10.42 -2.44
CA LYS A 172 19.24 -11.08 -3.69
C LYS A 172 18.51 -10.54 -4.92
N LEU A 173 17.36 -9.89 -4.71
CA LEU A 173 16.52 -9.33 -5.76
C LEU A 173 16.76 -7.83 -5.98
N ILE A 174 17.23 -7.12 -4.97
CA ILE A 174 17.57 -5.69 -5.00
C ILE A 174 19.06 -5.51 -5.32
#